data_3e420bdee4a25d9a62c71bd887d096f3
#
_entry.id   3e420bdee4a25d9a62c71bd887d096f3
#
_cell.length_a   1.000
_cell.length_b   1.000
_cell.length_c   1.000
_cell.angle_alpha   90.00
_cell.angle_beta   90.00
_cell.angle_gamma   90.00
#
_symmetry.space_group_name_H-M   'P 1'
#
loop_
_entity.id
_entity.type
_entity.pdbx_description
1 polymer ?
#
loop_
_entity_poly.entity_id
_entity_poly.type
_entity_poly.pdbx_seq_one_letter_code
_entity_poly.pdbx_strand_id
1 'polypeptide(L)'
;EELRIVGVLPLANPNNETEIRHTIPNPTFIPDAYGIIPVVSEDGIFTNDLLTRFIEFVGTVYGKDTLKENLDFIACALEGKDSVDSPKETIKKYLLKDFITDHIQRYSKRPIYWMFNSGKENGFNCLVYMHRYNTMTIAQIRTDYLLHYQGILENMRNNIENELEQNETENFLSASDKKEKSKKLKDLSSSLNEISKYAILIKDYADRKVSIDLDDGVAVNYAKFKDLLVKIK
;
A
#
# COMPACT_ATOMS: atom_id res chain seq x y z
N GLU A 1 6.09 -9.49 -13.30
CA GLU A 1 6.87 -10.60 -12.72
C GLU A 1 7.30 -10.33 -11.28
N GLU A 2 7.79 -9.13 -10.93
CA GLU A 2 8.21 -8.77 -9.57
C GLU A 2 7.10 -8.93 -8.54
N LEU A 3 5.86 -8.63 -8.89
CA LEU A 3 4.73 -8.78 -7.99
C LEU A 3 4.09 -10.19 -7.99
N ARG A 4 4.41 -11.03 -8.96
CA ARG A 4 4.20 -12.50 -8.84
C ARG A 4 4.97 -13.04 -7.65
N ILE A 5 6.15 -12.52 -7.51
CA ILE A 5 7.12 -12.83 -6.48
C ILE A 5 6.58 -12.46 -5.09
N VAL A 6 5.91 -11.32 -4.91
CA VAL A 6 5.27 -10.95 -3.64
C VAL A 6 3.90 -11.61 -3.41
N GLY A 7 3.51 -12.55 -4.24
CA GLY A 7 2.27 -13.31 -4.08
C GLY A 7 1.00 -12.49 -4.32
N VAL A 8 1.13 -11.37 -5.03
CA VAL A 8 0.00 -10.52 -5.39
C VAL A 8 -0.65 -10.99 -6.69
N LEU A 9 0.15 -11.61 -7.58
CA LEU A 9 -0.37 -12.20 -8.82
C LEU A 9 -0.80 -13.64 -8.60
N PRO A 10 -1.97 -14.02 -9.08
CA PRO A 10 -2.26 -15.42 -9.32
C PRO A 10 -1.31 -15.90 -10.43
N LEU A 11 -0.80 -17.10 -10.25
CA LEU A 11 0.06 -17.76 -11.24
C LEU A 11 -0.75 -18.28 -12.43
N ALA A 12 -2.09 -18.27 -12.33
CA ALA A 12 -3.02 -18.73 -13.35
C ALA A 12 -4.32 -17.95 -13.31
N ASN A 13 -5.21 -18.17 -14.27
CA ASN A 13 -6.52 -17.56 -14.39
C ASN A 13 -7.31 -17.69 -13.07
N PRO A 14 -7.82 -16.59 -12.48
CA PRO A 14 -8.54 -16.61 -11.21
C PRO A 14 -9.83 -17.45 -11.24
N ASN A 15 -10.34 -17.76 -12.43
CA ASN A 15 -11.52 -18.60 -12.61
C ASN A 15 -11.16 -20.11 -12.64
N ASN A 16 -9.89 -20.48 -12.51
CA ASN A 16 -9.46 -21.88 -12.56
C ASN A 16 -8.56 -22.21 -11.36
N GLU A 17 -9.15 -22.38 -10.20
CA GLU A 17 -8.46 -22.79 -8.97
C GLU A 17 -7.66 -24.10 -9.14
N THR A 18 -8.05 -24.95 -10.07
CA THR A 18 -7.39 -26.23 -10.35
C THR A 18 -6.01 -26.02 -11.00
N GLU A 19 -5.86 -25.04 -11.90
CA GLU A 19 -4.56 -24.73 -12.53
C GLU A 19 -3.56 -24.15 -11.54
N ILE A 20 -4.01 -23.34 -10.59
CA ILE A 20 -3.15 -22.77 -9.54
C ILE A 20 -2.55 -23.90 -8.68
N ARG A 21 -3.36 -24.90 -8.33
CA ARG A 21 -2.93 -26.04 -7.51
C ARG A 21 -1.96 -26.98 -8.24
N HIS A 22 -2.08 -27.10 -9.56
CA HIS A 22 -1.18 -27.95 -10.35
C HIS A 22 0.18 -27.33 -10.66
N THR A 23 0.26 -25.99 -10.71
CA THR A 23 1.51 -25.31 -11.08
C THR A 23 2.47 -25.09 -9.91
N ILE A 24 1.95 -25.06 -8.65
CA ILE A 24 2.77 -24.91 -7.44
C ILE A 24 2.27 -25.87 -6.37
N PRO A 25 2.75 -27.11 -6.37
CA PRO A 25 2.49 -28.02 -5.26
C PRO A 25 3.15 -27.44 -4.00
N ASN A 26 2.36 -27.10 -2.99
CA ASN A 26 2.78 -26.50 -1.71
C ASN A 26 3.43 -25.11 -1.84
N PRO A 27 2.70 -24.05 -2.23
CA PRO A 27 3.27 -22.72 -2.23
C PRO A 27 3.69 -22.33 -0.81
N THR A 28 4.97 -21.99 -0.64
CA THR A 28 5.53 -21.49 0.64
C THR A 28 5.13 -20.04 0.88
N PHE A 29 4.67 -19.36 -0.14
CA PHE A 29 4.19 -17.99 -0.12
C PHE A 29 2.75 -17.95 -0.65
N ILE A 30 1.77 -17.56 0.19
CA ILE A 30 0.35 -17.56 -0.14
C ILE A 30 -0.03 -16.22 -0.74
N PRO A 31 -0.58 -16.16 -1.98
CA PRO A 31 -1.06 -14.94 -2.59
C PRO A 31 -2.25 -14.33 -1.81
N ASP A 32 -2.40 -13.01 -1.89
CA ASP A 32 -3.58 -12.34 -1.36
C ASP A 32 -4.87 -12.82 -2.07
N ALA A 33 -5.92 -13.08 -1.30
CA ALA A 33 -7.15 -13.67 -1.83
C ALA A 33 -7.91 -12.74 -2.79
N TYR A 34 -7.87 -11.43 -2.53
CA TYR A 34 -8.65 -10.42 -3.26
C TYR A 34 -7.82 -9.62 -4.25
N GLY A 35 -6.50 -9.72 -4.19
CA GLY A 35 -5.60 -8.92 -5.01
C GLY A 35 -5.58 -7.45 -4.61
N ILE A 36 -5.85 -7.13 -3.33
CA ILE A 36 -5.84 -5.80 -2.75
C ILE A 36 -4.72 -5.74 -1.72
N ILE A 37 -3.74 -4.86 -1.90
CA ILE A 37 -2.60 -4.71 -0.99
C ILE A 37 -2.49 -3.26 -0.54
N PRO A 38 -2.65 -2.98 0.75
CA PRO A 38 -2.44 -1.64 1.29
C PRO A 38 -0.97 -1.21 1.15
N VAL A 39 -0.77 0.08 0.87
CA VAL A 39 0.54 0.73 0.77
C VAL A 39 0.50 1.96 1.67
N VAL A 40 0.74 1.76 2.97
CA VAL A 40 0.53 2.77 4.00
C VAL A 40 1.83 3.16 4.70
N SER A 41 1.86 4.35 5.28
CA SER A 41 3.04 4.90 5.94
C SER A 41 3.25 4.36 7.35
N GLU A 42 2.17 4.02 8.06
CA GLU A 42 2.24 3.53 9.42
C GLU A 42 2.40 2.00 9.46
N ASP A 43 3.39 1.53 10.19
CA ASP A 43 3.70 0.09 10.30
C ASP A 43 2.72 -0.64 11.22
N GLY A 44 2.53 -1.94 10.93
CA GLY A 44 1.81 -2.86 11.80
C GLY A 44 0.29 -2.70 11.82
N ILE A 45 -0.28 -1.86 10.96
CA ILE A 45 -1.74 -1.70 10.85
C ILE A 45 -2.34 -2.86 10.06
N PHE A 46 -1.70 -3.22 8.97
CA PHE A 46 -2.11 -4.34 8.13
C PHE A 46 -1.04 -5.44 8.15
N THR A 47 -1.47 -6.67 8.26
CA THR A 47 -0.59 -7.85 8.20
C THR A 47 -0.20 -8.20 6.76
N ASN A 48 -0.91 -7.64 5.78
CA ASN A 48 -0.75 -7.89 4.35
C ASN A 48 -0.36 -6.61 3.57
N ASP A 49 0.20 -5.58 4.22
CA ASP A 49 0.72 -4.42 3.50
C ASP A 49 1.91 -4.78 2.60
N LEU A 50 2.18 -3.90 1.63
CA LEU A 50 3.18 -4.17 0.59
C LEU A 50 4.58 -4.41 1.17
N LEU A 51 4.99 -3.67 2.19
CA LEU A 51 6.30 -3.82 2.82
C LEU A 51 6.41 -5.16 3.54
N THR A 52 5.41 -5.51 4.34
CA THR A 52 5.34 -6.79 5.07
C THR A 52 5.40 -7.96 4.11
N ARG A 53 4.60 -7.91 3.04
CA ARG A 53 4.58 -8.95 1.99
C ARG A 53 5.91 -9.05 1.25
N PHE A 54 6.54 -7.93 0.95
CA PHE A 54 7.86 -7.91 0.32
C PHE A 54 8.93 -8.56 1.20
N ILE A 55 8.98 -8.22 2.49
CA ILE A 55 9.94 -8.80 3.45
C ILE A 55 9.71 -10.32 3.59
N GLU A 56 8.45 -10.75 3.72
CA GLU A 56 8.08 -12.16 3.77
C GLU A 56 8.54 -12.91 2.52
N PHE A 57 8.35 -12.31 1.36
CA PHE A 57 8.80 -12.87 0.08
C PHE A 57 10.32 -13.04 0.05
N VAL A 58 11.08 -11.99 0.38
CA VAL A 58 12.55 -12.05 0.39
C VAL A 58 13.03 -13.16 1.34
N GLY A 59 12.44 -13.27 2.53
CA GLY A 59 12.76 -14.33 3.48
C GLY A 59 12.38 -15.75 3.00
N THR A 60 11.30 -15.86 2.21
CA THR A 60 10.87 -17.15 1.66
C THR A 60 11.75 -17.62 0.52
N VAL A 61 12.14 -16.72 -0.37
CA VAL A 61 12.92 -17.06 -1.59
C VAL A 61 14.41 -17.24 -1.30
N TYR A 62 14.97 -16.35 -0.49
CA TYR A 62 16.41 -16.31 -0.25
C TYR A 62 16.84 -16.90 1.11
N GLY A 63 15.86 -17.26 1.93
CA GLY A 63 16.09 -17.81 3.27
C GLY A 63 15.99 -16.74 4.36
N LYS A 64 15.46 -17.16 5.52
CA LYS A 64 15.30 -16.26 6.67
C LYS A 64 16.65 -15.88 7.30
N ASP A 65 17.63 -16.76 7.23
CA ASP A 65 18.96 -16.56 7.79
C ASP A 65 19.74 -15.45 7.07
N THR A 66 19.48 -15.26 5.77
CA THR A 66 20.11 -14.21 4.95
C THR A 66 19.21 -12.97 4.74
N LEU A 67 18.05 -12.91 5.40
CA LEU A 67 17.07 -11.85 5.21
C LEU A 67 17.67 -10.45 5.43
N LYS A 68 18.43 -10.28 6.51
CA LYS A 68 19.06 -8.99 6.83
C LYS A 68 20.00 -8.55 5.71
N GLU A 69 20.90 -9.43 5.29
CA GLU A 69 21.88 -9.14 4.22
C GLU A 69 21.18 -8.80 2.89
N ASN A 70 20.11 -9.51 2.56
CA ASN A 70 19.33 -9.24 1.36
C ASN A 70 18.60 -7.89 1.42
N LEU A 71 18.03 -7.51 2.56
CA LEU A 71 17.40 -6.20 2.71
C LEU A 71 18.43 -5.07 2.67
N ASP A 72 19.60 -5.26 3.28
CA ASP A 72 20.73 -4.31 3.20
C ASP A 72 21.16 -4.12 1.73
N PHE A 73 21.36 -5.20 1.00
CA PHE A 73 21.73 -5.17 -0.41
C PHE A 73 20.69 -4.43 -1.27
N ILE A 74 19.39 -4.74 -1.08
CA ILE A 74 18.31 -4.11 -1.83
C ILE A 74 18.27 -2.60 -1.54
N ALA A 75 18.38 -2.21 -0.27
CA ALA A 75 18.36 -0.80 0.13
C ALA A 75 19.56 -0.03 -0.43
N CYS A 76 20.76 -0.62 -0.38
CA CYS A 76 21.95 -0.06 -0.99
C CYS A 76 21.79 0.13 -2.50
N ALA A 77 21.23 -0.84 -3.20
CA ALA A 77 20.96 -0.75 -4.63
C ALA A 77 19.95 0.35 -4.97
N LEU A 78 18.90 0.54 -4.15
CA LEU A 78 17.91 1.60 -4.34
C LEU A 78 18.48 3.00 -4.15
N GLU A 79 19.40 3.18 -3.18
CA GLU A 79 20.01 4.48 -2.90
C GLU A 79 21.29 4.73 -3.72
N GLY A 80 21.84 3.71 -4.40
CA GLY A 80 23.13 3.79 -5.10
C GLY A 80 24.31 4.03 -4.14
N LYS A 81 24.26 3.45 -2.93
CA LYS A 81 25.25 3.60 -1.87
C LYS A 81 25.79 2.25 -1.41
N ASP A 82 26.98 2.26 -0.81
CA ASP A 82 27.61 1.05 -0.27
C ASP A 82 27.01 0.63 1.10
N SER A 83 26.37 1.56 1.82
CA SER A 83 25.69 1.30 3.08
C SER A 83 24.50 2.22 3.31
N VAL A 84 23.50 1.73 4.04
CA VAL A 84 22.28 2.45 4.42
C VAL A 84 21.99 2.18 5.90
N ASP A 85 21.71 3.23 6.67
CA ASP A 85 21.47 3.13 8.11
C ASP A 85 20.17 2.35 8.45
N SER A 86 19.15 2.52 7.63
CA SER A 86 17.83 1.93 7.85
C SER A 86 17.28 1.28 6.57
N PRO A 87 17.71 0.06 6.24
CA PRO A 87 17.31 -0.64 5.01
C PRO A 87 15.80 -0.77 4.84
N LYS A 88 15.10 -1.15 5.92
CA LYS A 88 13.65 -1.27 5.92
C LYS A 88 12.95 0.05 5.56
N GLU A 89 13.39 1.16 6.15
CA GLU A 89 12.82 2.49 5.86
C GLU A 89 13.13 2.95 4.43
N THR A 90 14.30 2.63 3.91
CA THR A 90 14.66 2.92 2.51
C THR A 90 13.75 2.17 1.54
N ILE A 91 13.56 0.86 1.76
CA ILE A 91 12.67 0.03 0.96
C ILE A 91 11.21 0.54 1.08
N LYS A 92 10.75 0.84 2.28
CA LYS A 92 9.43 1.41 2.53
C LYS A 92 9.20 2.70 1.76
N LYS A 93 10.16 3.61 1.82
CA LYS A 93 10.11 4.89 1.09
C LYS A 93 9.97 4.67 -0.42
N TYR A 94 10.75 3.74 -0.99
CA TYR A 94 10.63 3.36 -2.40
C TYR A 94 9.25 2.80 -2.73
N LEU A 95 8.74 1.86 -1.94
CA LEU A 95 7.42 1.26 -2.16
C LEU A 95 6.27 2.28 -2.09
N LEU A 96 6.39 3.28 -1.21
CA LEU A 96 5.39 4.33 -1.04
C LEU A 96 5.42 5.39 -2.16
N LYS A 97 6.60 5.68 -2.74
CA LYS A 97 6.77 6.86 -3.61
C LYS A 97 7.11 6.53 -5.06
N ASP A 98 8.04 5.60 -5.26
CA ASP A 98 8.70 5.43 -6.55
C ASP A 98 8.23 4.17 -7.27
N PHE A 99 7.90 3.12 -6.53
CA PHE A 99 7.49 1.81 -7.07
C PHE A 99 6.42 1.89 -8.16
N ILE A 100 5.34 2.66 -7.94
CA ILE A 100 4.25 2.74 -8.92
C ILE A 100 4.68 3.44 -10.21
N THR A 101 5.59 4.40 -10.11
CA THR A 101 6.15 5.10 -11.28
C THR A 101 6.99 4.14 -12.12
N ASP A 102 7.85 3.37 -11.47
CA ASP A 102 8.70 2.37 -12.13
C ASP A 102 7.84 1.26 -12.74
N HIS A 103 6.80 0.81 -12.03
CA HIS A 103 5.84 -0.16 -12.53
C HIS A 103 5.14 0.32 -13.81
N ILE A 104 4.62 1.57 -13.81
CA ILE A 104 3.98 2.17 -14.99
C ILE A 104 4.95 2.25 -16.17
N GLN A 105 6.19 2.65 -15.93
CA GLN A 105 7.22 2.74 -16.98
C GLN A 105 7.59 1.37 -17.54
N ARG A 106 7.82 0.38 -16.67
CA ARG A 106 8.17 -0.99 -17.04
C ARG A 106 7.09 -1.64 -17.90
N TYR A 107 5.84 -1.37 -17.65
CA TYR A 107 4.70 -1.88 -18.42
C TYR A 107 4.26 -0.94 -19.55
N SER A 108 5.13 -0.01 -19.98
CA SER A 108 4.88 0.88 -21.12
C SER A 108 3.52 1.60 -21.02
N LYS A 109 3.22 2.15 -19.84
CA LYS A 109 1.96 2.81 -19.47
C LYS A 109 0.72 1.90 -19.51
N ARG A 110 0.92 0.60 -19.43
CA ARG A 110 -0.16 -0.40 -19.31
C ARG A 110 0.00 -1.21 -18.02
N PRO A 111 -0.05 -0.56 -16.84
CA PRO A 111 0.20 -1.24 -15.57
C PRO A 111 -0.86 -2.32 -15.32
N ILE A 112 -0.42 -3.45 -14.78
CA ILE A 112 -1.29 -4.56 -14.36
C ILE A 112 -1.75 -4.39 -12.91
N TYR A 113 -1.04 -3.56 -12.14
CA TYR A 113 -1.44 -3.09 -10.81
C TYR A 113 -1.83 -1.64 -10.91
N TRP A 114 -2.98 -1.33 -10.34
CA TRP A 114 -3.47 0.03 -10.28
C TRP A 114 -3.42 0.51 -8.84
N MET A 115 -2.80 1.67 -8.65
CA MET A 115 -2.72 2.28 -7.32
C MET A 115 -3.88 3.23 -7.12
N PHE A 116 -4.77 2.82 -6.24
CA PHE A 116 -5.79 3.68 -5.64
C PHE A 116 -5.10 4.61 -4.65
N ASN A 117 -5.32 5.91 -4.75
CA ASN A 117 -4.58 6.93 -4.02
C ASN A 117 -5.51 8.05 -3.58
N SER A 118 -5.44 8.41 -2.28
CA SER A 118 -6.29 9.46 -1.69
C SER A 118 -5.95 10.87 -2.14
N GLY A 119 -4.72 11.10 -2.63
CA GLY A 119 -4.27 12.39 -3.13
C GLY A 119 -2.78 12.66 -2.88
N LYS A 120 -2.42 13.93 -2.87
CA LYS A 120 -1.01 14.38 -2.82
C LYS A 120 -0.31 14.14 -1.48
N GLU A 121 -1.07 14.07 -0.40
CA GLU A 121 -0.54 13.76 0.93
C GLU A 121 -0.24 12.27 1.09
N ASN A 122 -0.69 11.45 0.12
CA ASN A 122 -0.59 9.98 0.19
C ASN A 122 -1.17 9.41 1.49
N GLY A 123 -2.26 10.01 1.97
CA GLY A 123 -2.89 9.64 3.22
C GLY A 123 -3.31 8.17 3.25
N PHE A 124 -3.81 7.65 2.13
CA PHE A 124 -4.11 6.23 1.92
C PHE A 124 -3.79 5.81 0.50
N ASN A 125 -3.12 4.66 0.37
CA ASN A 125 -2.88 4.00 -0.92
C ASN A 125 -3.15 2.51 -0.82
N CYS A 126 -3.60 1.90 -1.91
CA CYS A 126 -3.59 0.46 -2.09
C CYS A 126 -3.37 0.07 -3.55
N LEU A 127 -2.66 -1.03 -3.75
CA LEU A 127 -2.51 -1.67 -5.05
C LEU A 127 -3.65 -2.65 -5.28
N VAL A 128 -4.20 -2.65 -6.48
CA VAL A 128 -5.20 -3.62 -6.92
C VAL A 128 -4.70 -4.33 -8.16
N TYR A 129 -4.72 -5.65 -8.13
CA TYR A 129 -4.45 -6.48 -9.30
C TYR A 129 -5.69 -6.56 -10.19
N MET A 130 -5.61 -5.96 -11.36
CA MET A 130 -6.80 -5.74 -12.20
C MET A 130 -7.45 -7.01 -12.75
N HIS A 131 -6.69 -8.09 -12.92
CA HIS A 131 -7.27 -9.37 -13.32
C HIS A 131 -8.12 -10.06 -12.24
N ARG A 132 -8.06 -9.60 -10.99
CA ARG A 132 -8.94 -10.01 -9.89
C ARG A 132 -10.01 -8.98 -9.54
N TYR A 133 -10.01 -7.85 -10.23
CA TYR A 133 -11.01 -6.83 -10.01
C TYR A 133 -12.41 -7.37 -10.30
N ASN A 134 -13.34 -7.04 -9.43
CA ASN A 134 -14.77 -7.26 -9.61
C ASN A 134 -15.55 -6.05 -9.09
N THR A 135 -16.87 -6.02 -9.30
CA THR A 135 -17.72 -4.88 -8.92
C THR A 135 -17.79 -4.61 -7.42
N MET A 136 -17.31 -5.53 -6.57
CA MET A 136 -17.24 -5.36 -5.11
C MET A 136 -15.88 -4.85 -4.64
N THR A 137 -14.86 -4.88 -5.50
CA THR A 137 -13.48 -4.52 -5.12
C THR A 137 -13.39 -3.12 -4.49
N ILE A 138 -14.07 -2.12 -5.05
CA ILE A 138 -14.06 -0.75 -4.51
C ILE A 138 -14.73 -0.70 -3.12
N ALA A 139 -15.82 -1.43 -2.95
CA ALA A 139 -16.47 -1.54 -1.64
C ALA A 139 -15.54 -2.19 -0.60
N GLN A 140 -14.83 -3.25 -0.97
CA GLN A 140 -13.83 -3.90 -0.11
C GLN A 140 -12.68 -2.96 0.25
N ILE A 141 -12.12 -2.22 -0.73
CA ILE A 141 -11.09 -1.20 -0.46
C ILE A 141 -11.59 -0.21 0.59
N ARG A 142 -12.82 0.25 0.45
CA ARG A 142 -13.40 1.21 1.38
C ARG A 142 -13.61 0.63 2.77
N THR A 143 -14.29 -0.52 2.88
CA THR A 143 -14.72 -1.08 4.17
C THR A 143 -13.59 -1.75 4.93
N ASP A 144 -12.80 -2.56 4.25
CA ASP A 144 -11.84 -3.45 4.90
C ASP A 144 -10.48 -2.76 5.12
N TYR A 145 -10.18 -1.72 4.32
CA TYR A 145 -8.88 -1.04 4.39
C TYR A 145 -9.00 0.44 4.75
N LEU A 146 -9.69 1.25 3.94
CA LEU A 146 -9.69 2.70 4.09
C LEU A 146 -10.29 3.17 5.42
N LEU A 147 -11.51 2.72 5.74
CA LEU A 147 -12.19 3.12 6.98
C LEU A 147 -11.51 2.57 8.22
N HIS A 148 -10.97 1.36 8.15
CA HIS A 148 -10.17 0.79 9.23
C HIS A 148 -8.91 1.63 9.50
N TYR A 149 -8.17 1.96 8.44
CA TYR A 149 -6.97 2.80 8.51
C TYR A 149 -7.29 4.20 9.05
N GLN A 150 -8.36 4.83 8.54
CA GLN A 150 -8.83 6.12 9.01
C GLN A 150 -9.09 6.12 10.53
N GLY A 151 -9.80 5.13 11.04
CA GLY A 151 -10.10 5.02 12.47
C GLY A 151 -8.84 4.89 13.34
N ILE A 152 -7.82 4.16 12.85
CA ILE A 152 -6.53 4.06 13.55
C ILE A 152 -5.80 5.40 13.58
N LEU A 153 -5.74 6.11 12.44
CA LEU A 153 -5.10 7.43 12.38
C LEU A 153 -5.83 8.48 13.27
N GLU A 154 -7.16 8.41 13.33
CA GLU A 154 -7.95 9.26 14.23
C GLU A 154 -7.59 9.00 15.70
N ASN A 155 -7.47 7.75 16.11
CA ASN A 155 -7.04 7.39 17.46
C ASN A 155 -5.60 7.87 17.74
N MET A 156 -4.68 7.69 16.78
CA MET A 156 -3.31 8.17 16.92
C MET A 156 -3.25 9.69 17.07
N ARG A 157 -4.03 10.43 16.27
CA ARG A 157 -4.15 11.88 16.37
C ARG A 157 -4.64 12.29 17.76
N ASN A 158 -5.74 11.71 18.21
CA ASN A 158 -6.35 12.04 19.51
C ASN A 158 -5.39 11.74 20.66
N ASN A 159 -4.64 10.66 20.61
CA ASN A 159 -3.63 10.33 21.62
C ASN A 159 -2.52 11.40 21.68
N ILE A 160 -2.02 11.84 20.53
CA ILE A 160 -0.98 12.88 20.46
C ILE A 160 -1.55 14.23 20.96
N GLU A 161 -2.79 14.59 20.60
CA GLU A 161 -3.47 15.80 21.11
C GLU A 161 -3.54 15.76 22.63
N ASN A 162 -4.04 14.68 23.22
CA ASN A 162 -4.14 14.52 24.68
C ASN A 162 -2.78 14.61 25.38
N GLU A 163 -1.73 13.98 24.82
CA GLU A 163 -0.38 14.05 25.38
C GLU A 163 0.20 15.47 25.34
N LEU A 164 -0.06 16.23 24.29
CA LEU A 164 0.38 17.61 24.17
C LEU A 164 -0.38 18.52 25.14
N GLU A 165 -1.70 18.33 25.31
CA GLU A 165 -2.51 19.05 26.28
C GLU A 165 -2.07 18.76 27.73
N GLN A 166 -1.84 17.49 28.09
CA GLN A 166 -1.31 17.12 29.40
C GLN A 166 0.06 17.74 29.65
N ASN A 167 0.91 17.78 28.65
CA ASN A 167 2.24 18.39 28.78
C ASN A 167 2.18 19.90 29.05
N GLU A 168 1.11 20.61 28.71
CA GLU A 168 0.94 22.02 29.05
C GLU A 168 0.81 22.23 30.57
N THR A 169 0.27 21.26 31.30
CA THR A 169 0.11 21.30 32.75
C THR A 169 1.27 20.65 33.50
N GLU A 170 1.79 19.54 33.02
CA GLU A 170 2.76 18.71 33.74
C GLU A 170 4.21 18.86 33.23
N ASN A 171 4.40 19.43 32.05
CA ASN A 171 5.70 19.72 31.41
C ASN A 171 6.69 18.55 31.42
N PHE A 172 6.21 17.35 31.05
CA PHE A 172 7.00 16.11 31.05
C PHE A 172 7.72 15.81 29.73
N LEU A 173 7.31 16.44 28.62
CA LEU A 173 7.94 16.26 27.30
C LEU A 173 9.14 17.20 27.12
N SER A 174 10.21 16.71 26.52
CA SER A 174 11.29 17.58 26.08
C SER A 174 10.84 18.52 24.96
N ALA A 175 11.57 19.62 24.74
CA ALA A 175 11.30 20.54 23.63
C ALA A 175 11.38 19.87 22.25
N SER A 176 12.28 18.86 22.11
CA SER A 176 12.41 18.06 20.90
C SER A 176 11.19 17.20 20.67
N ASP A 177 10.76 16.44 21.70
CA ASP A 177 9.60 15.55 21.61
C ASP A 177 8.31 16.32 21.35
N LYS A 178 8.13 17.46 21.99
CA LYS A 178 6.99 18.36 21.74
C LYS A 178 6.95 18.83 20.28
N LYS A 179 8.10 19.19 19.73
CA LYS A 179 8.20 19.61 18.33
C LYS A 179 7.89 18.45 17.36
N GLU A 180 8.41 17.27 17.64
CA GLU A 180 8.17 16.06 16.84
C GLU A 180 6.70 15.67 16.85
N LYS A 181 6.08 15.60 18.06
CA LYS A 181 4.64 15.31 18.22
C LYS A 181 3.76 16.34 17.54
N SER A 182 4.07 17.62 17.67
CA SER A 182 3.34 18.69 16.98
C SER A 182 3.42 18.59 15.46
N LYS A 183 4.58 18.19 14.92
CA LYS A 183 4.74 17.92 13.50
C LYS A 183 3.91 16.70 13.08
N LYS A 184 4.01 15.60 13.82
CA LYS A 184 3.24 14.36 13.53
C LYS A 184 1.74 14.62 13.58
N LEU A 185 1.27 15.42 14.54
CA LEU A 185 -0.14 15.84 14.65
C LEU A 185 -0.62 16.58 13.39
N LYS A 186 0.20 17.51 12.90
CA LYS A 186 -0.11 18.26 11.68
C LYS A 186 -0.17 17.35 10.45
N ASP A 187 0.81 16.44 10.31
CA ASP A 187 0.88 15.51 9.19
C ASP A 187 -0.32 14.54 9.21
N LEU A 188 -0.67 13.99 10.39
CA LEU A 188 -1.87 13.15 10.57
C LEU A 188 -3.16 13.88 10.22
N SER A 189 -3.29 15.15 10.67
CA SER A 189 -4.48 15.97 10.40
C SER A 189 -4.65 16.24 8.89
N SER A 190 -3.55 16.50 8.19
CA SER A 190 -3.56 16.67 6.73
C SER A 190 -3.97 15.39 6.02
N SER A 191 -3.39 14.25 6.40
CA SER A 191 -3.73 12.94 5.85
C SER A 191 -5.19 12.56 6.11
N LEU A 192 -5.69 12.78 7.33
CA LEU A 192 -7.08 12.49 7.68
C LEU A 192 -8.08 13.35 6.91
N ASN A 193 -7.77 14.63 6.67
CA ASN A 193 -8.62 15.49 5.84
C ASN A 193 -8.68 15.00 4.39
N GLU A 194 -7.56 14.53 3.85
CA GLU A 194 -7.51 13.92 2.51
C GLU A 194 -8.28 12.61 2.46
N ILE A 195 -8.05 11.71 3.42
CA ILE A 195 -8.74 10.42 3.56
C ILE A 195 -10.26 10.61 3.66
N SER A 196 -10.73 11.56 4.46
CA SER A 196 -12.17 11.83 4.64
C SER A 196 -12.85 12.23 3.33
N LYS A 197 -12.19 13.05 2.51
CA LYS A 197 -12.70 13.43 1.17
C LYS A 197 -12.69 12.22 0.23
N TYR A 198 -11.63 11.45 0.27
CA TYR A 198 -11.50 10.25 -0.55
C TYR A 198 -12.52 9.18 -0.16
N ALA A 199 -12.85 9.04 1.13
CA ALA A 199 -13.86 8.10 1.61
C ALA A 199 -15.27 8.40 1.08
N ILE A 200 -15.58 9.67 0.81
CA ILE A 200 -16.83 10.09 0.15
C ILE A 200 -16.79 9.72 -1.33
N LEU A 201 -15.68 10.03 -2.00
CA LEU A 201 -15.50 9.75 -3.41
C LEU A 201 -15.54 8.24 -3.70
N ILE A 202 -14.78 7.44 -2.95
CA ILE A 202 -14.72 5.99 -3.15
C ILE A 202 -16.07 5.31 -2.84
N LYS A 203 -16.87 5.89 -1.93
CA LYS A 203 -18.23 5.43 -1.67
C LYS A 203 -19.12 5.54 -2.90
N ASP A 204 -19.08 6.67 -3.58
CA ASP A 204 -19.86 6.87 -4.82
C ASP A 204 -19.49 5.85 -5.90
N TYR A 205 -18.19 5.57 -6.08
CA TYR A 205 -17.74 4.53 -7.01
C TYR A 205 -18.12 3.12 -6.58
N ALA A 206 -18.12 2.82 -5.28
CA ALA A 206 -18.58 1.54 -4.74
C ALA A 206 -20.08 1.33 -4.99
N ASP A 207 -20.88 2.36 -4.77
CA ASP A 207 -22.33 2.32 -4.98
C ASP A 207 -22.69 2.14 -6.46
N ARG A 208 -21.90 2.69 -7.38
CA ARG A 208 -22.06 2.50 -8.84
C ARG A 208 -21.67 1.10 -9.31
N LYS A 209 -20.95 0.30 -8.52
CA LYS A 209 -20.49 -1.05 -8.88
C LYS A 209 -19.80 -1.07 -10.25
N VAL A 210 -18.86 -0.15 -10.47
CA VAL A 210 -18.19 0.01 -11.77
C VAL A 210 -17.58 -1.31 -12.21
N SER A 211 -17.90 -1.74 -13.43
CA SER A 211 -17.34 -2.94 -14.05
C SER A 211 -16.23 -2.58 -15.05
N ILE A 212 -15.32 -3.51 -15.24
CA ILE A 212 -14.29 -3.45 -16.28
C ILE A 212 -14.45 -4.62 -17.23
N ASP A 213 -14.03 -4.40 -18.46
CA ASP A 213 -13.82 -5.46 -19.44
C ASP A 213 -12.34 -5.42 -19.84
N LEU A 214 -11.63 -6.50 -19.58
CA LEU A 214 -10.17 -6.57 -19.84
C LEU A 214 -9.86 -6.45 -21.34
N ASP A 215 -10.80 -6.83 -22.19
CA ASP A 215 -10.67 -6.75 -23.65
C ASP A 215 -10.73 -5.29 -24.16
N ASP A 216 -11.35 -4.37 -23.42
CA ASP A 216 -11.35 -2.93 -23.70
C ASP A 216 -9.93 -2.29 -23.61
N GLY A 217 -9.00 -2.99 -22.97
CA GLY A 217 -7.64 -2.52 -22.74
C GLY A 217 -7.50 -1.57 -21.54
N VAL A 218 -6.24 -1.33 -21.15
CA VAL A 218 -5.91 -0.59 -19.93
C VAL A 218 -6.41 0.85 -19.95
N ALA A 219 -6.24 1.56 -21.06
CA ALA A 219 -6.58 3.00 -21.14
C ALA A 219 -8.06 3.25 -20.90
N VAL A 220 -8.94 2.46 -21.53
CA VAL A 220 -10.39 2.59 -21.39
C VAL A 220 -10.83 2.27 -19.98
N ASN A 221 -10.34 1.16 -19.41
CA ASN A 221 -10.70 0.75 -18.07
C ASN A 221 -10.14 1.70 -17.01
N TYR A 222 -8.89 2.18 -17.15
CA TYR A 222 -8.28 3.13 -16.23
C TYR A 222 -9.06 4.45 -16.15
N ALA A 223 -9.57 4.92 -17.29
CA ALA A 223 -10.36 6.14 -17.36
C ALA A 223 -11.67 6.07 -16.54
N LYS A 224 -12.22 4.87 -16.33
CA LYS A 224 -13.41 4.65 -15.48
C LYS A 224 -13.17 5.02 -14.02
N PHE A 225 -11.90 4.98 -13.55
CA PHE A 225 -11.49 5.21 -12.16
C PHE A 225 -10.52 6.38 -11.96
N LYS A 226 -10.36 7.24 -12.97
CA LYS A 226 -9.33 8.30 -13.00
C LYS A 226 -9.24 9.17 -11.76
N ASP A 227 -10.36 9.39 -11.06
CA ASP A 227 -10.42 10.22 -9.87
C ASP A 227 -9.98 9.48 -8.60
N LEU A 228 -9.90 8.14 -8.66
CA LEU A 228 -9.47 7.27 -7.57
C LEU A 228 -8.02 6.83 -7.71
N LEU A 229 -7.41 6.96 -8.89
CA LEU A 229 -6.14 6.36 -9.23
C LEU A 229 -5.02 7.40 -9.35
N VAL A 230 -3.79 6.93 -9.14
CA VAL A 230 -2.59 7.70 -9.49
C VAL A 230 -2.59 8.00 -10.99
N LYS A 231 -2.24 9.23 -11.37
CA LYS A 231 -2.21 9.63 -12.78
C LYS A 231 -1.07 8.95 -13.54
N ILE A 232 -1.39 8.29 -14.64
CA ILE A 232 -0.40 7.81 -15.62
C ILE A 232 0.04 9.01 -16.47
N LYS A 233 1.31 9.38 -16.33
CA LYS A 233 1.95 10.47 -17.07
C LYS A 233 2.62 9.98 -18.34
#